data_3c6c29b8c102af693e2d016d89298247
#
_entry.id   3c6c29b8c102af693e2d016d89298247
#
_cell.length_a   1.000
_cell.length_b   1.000
_cell.length_c   1.000
_cell.angle_alpha   90.00
_cell.angle_beta   90.00
_cell.angle_gamma   90.00
#
_symmetry.space_group_name_H-M   'P 1'
#
loop_
_entity.id
_entity.type
_entity.pdbx_description
1 polymer ?
#
loop_
_entity_poly.entity_id
_entity_poly.type
_entity_poly.pdbx_seq_one_letter_code
_entity_poly.pdbx_strand_id
1 'polypeptide(L)'
;MRVFVSLVVPLMLFAGILWQKDFKTAQKVAKKRDLPIMVFYESHNCSWCKKMLETTFEDPSIIHRMRNIVAVRVFKEEKNFPSWIRSRYTPTIFFLTPDGKEIIRPILGYQNSEYFHSYLDDVQRRKKRFMGE
;
A
#
# COMPACT_ATOMS: atom_id res chain seq x y z
N MET A 1 32.82 41.28 -3.18
CA MET A 1 31.42 41.04 -3.42
C MET A 1 31.19 39.51 -3.34
N ARG A 2 30.65 39.02 -2.24
CA ARG A 2 30.38 37.58 -2.10
C ARG A 2 28.97 37.31 -2.62
N VAL A 3 28.88 36.60 -3.73
CA VAL A 3 27.60 36.16 -4.29
C VAL A 3 27.23 34.86 -3.54
N PHE A 4 26.22 34.97 -2.67
CA PHE A 4 25.59 33.78 -2.10
C PHE A 4 24.69 33.14 -3.16
N VAL A 5 25.17 32.11 -3.81
CA VAL A 5 24.33 31.27 -4.66
C VAL A 5 23.49 30.41 -3.72
N SER A 6 22.26 30.84 -3.49
CA SER A 6 21.27 30.04 -2.76
C SER A 6 20.90 28.84 -3.62
N LEU A 7 21.41 27.69 -3.26
CA LEU A 7 21.06 26.43 -3.93
C LEU A 7 19.63 26.07 -3.49
N VAL A 8 18.65 26.48 -4.30
CA VAL A 8 17.26 26.02 -4.13
C VAL A 8 17.22 24.57 -4.59
N VAL A 9 17.34 23.65 -3.64
CA VAL A 9 17.07 22.23 -3.92
C VAL A 9 15.56 22.10 -4.13
N PRO A 10 15.09 21.70 -5.31
CA PRO A 10 13.66 21.47 -5.50
C PRO A 10 13.22 20.33 -4.58
N LEU A 11 12.34 20.65 -3.64
CA LEU A 11 11.65 19.65 -2.83
C LEU A 11 10.74 18.87 -3.77
N MET A 12 11.21 17.71 -4.24
CA MET A 12 10.35 16.79 -5.00
C MET A 12 9.31 16.22 -4.06
N LEU A 13 8.13 16.84 -4.05
CA LEU A 13 6.95 16.31 -3.40
C LEU A 13 6.48 15.10 -4.21
N PHE A 14 6.71 13.88 -3.69
CA PHE A 14 6.07 12.69 -4.23
C PHE A 14 4.57 12.77 -3.97
N ALA A 15 3.79 13.00 -5.05
CA ALA A 15 2.35 13.23 -5.00
C ALA A 15 1.51 11.94 -4.98
N GLY A 16 2.12 10.75 -4.90
CA GLY A 16 1.43 9.46 -5.00
C GLY A 16 1.83 8.45 -3.93
N ILE A 17 1.19 7.28 -3.97
CA ILE A 17 1.57 6.14 -3.14
C ILE A 17 2.95 5.65 -3.60
N LEU A 18 3.85 5.43 -2.63
CA LEU A 18 5.17 4.88 -2.90
C LEU A 18 5.08 3.34 -2.93
N TRP A 19 4.96 2.77 -4.12
CA TRP A 19 4.92 1.33 -4.31
C TRP A 19 6.32 0.71 -4.21
N GLN A 20 6.48 -0.28 -3.33
CA GLN A 20 7.71 -1.05 -3.26
C GLN A 20 7.85 -1.95 -4.49
N LYS A 21 9.08 -2.27 -4.89
CA LYS A 21 9.33 -3.02 -6.12
C LYS A 21 8.81 -4.46 -6.09
N ASP A 22 8.80 -5.11 -4.92
CA ASP A 22 8.32 -6.47 -4.72
C ASP A 22 7.93 -6.72 -3.26
N PHE A 23 7.30 -7.87 -3.00
CA PHE A 23 6.84 -8.24 -1.67
C PHE A 23 7.99 -8.37 -0.66
N LYS A 24 9.10 -8.97 -1.07
CA LYS A 24 10.27 -9.16 -0.20
C LYS A 24 10.85 -7.82 0.28
N THR A 25 10.96 -6.86 -0.63
CA THR A 25 11.40 -5.49 -0.31
C THR A 25 10.39 -4.80 0.61
N ALA A 26 9.10 -4.92 0.34
CA ALA A 26 8.04 -4.37 1.20
C ALA A 26 8.14 -4.93 2.62
N GLN A 27 8.35 -6.23 2.76
CA GLN A 27 8.54 -6.87 4.06
C GLN A 27 9.74 -6.32 4.83
N LYS A 28 10.88 -6.14 4.16
CA LYS A 28 12.08 -5.56 4.78
C LYS A 28 11.84 -4.15 5.27
N VAL A 29 11.21 -3.32 4.45
CA VAL A 29 10.86 -1.93 4.81
C VAL A 29 9.88 -1.90 5.98
N ALA A 30 8.85 -2.74 5.94
CA ALA A 30 7.84 -2.83 7.00
C ALA A 30 8.46 -3.26 8.34
N LYS A 31 9.35 -4.24 8.35
CA LYS A 31 10.07 -4.66 9.57
C LYS A 31 10.94 -3.56 10.12
N LYS A 32 11.68 -2.85 9.26
CA LYS A 32 12.57 -1.77 9.66
C LYS A 32 11.81 -0.58 10.23
N ARG A 33 10.68 -0.22 9.64
CA ARG A 33 9.87 0.94 10.03
C ARG A 33 8.76 0.61 11.03
N ASP A 34 8.55 -0.66 11.33
CA ASP A 34 7.43 -1.15 12.15
C ASP A 34 6.07 -0.65 11.65
N LEU A 35 5.81 -0.88 10.36
CA LEU A 35 4.59 -0.48 9.67
C LEU A 35 3.85 -1.68 9.08
N PRO A 36 2.52 -1.62 8.98
CA PRO A 36 1.76 -2.63 8.24
C PRO A 36 2.06 -2.57 6.74
N ILE A 37 1.77 -3.67 6.06
CA ILE A 37 1.91 -3.81 4.61
C ILE A 37 0.52 -3.84 3.98
N MET A 38 0.31 -3.06 2.92
CA MET A 38 -0.82 -3.23 2.02
C MET A 38 -0.34 -3.93 0.75
N VAL A 39 -0.90 -5.10 0.47
CA VAL A 39 -0.68 -5.82 -0.78
C VAL A 39 -1.86 -5.58 -1.70
N PHE A 40 -1.63 -4.95 -2.83
CA PHE A 40 -2.59 -4.80 -3.91
C PHE A 40 -2.40 -5.95 -4.90
N TYR A 41 -3.24 -6.98 -4.77
CA TYR A 41 -3.22 -8.17 -5.61
C TYR A 41 -4.02 -7.93 -6.87
N GLU A 42 -3.37 -7.96 -8.01
CA GLU A 42 -3.94 -7.62 -9.29
C GLU A 42 -3.57 -8.62 -10.39
N SER A 43 -4.12 -8.44 -11.57
CA SER A 43 -3.71 -9.14 -12.78
C SER A 43 -3.38 -8.13 -13.89
N HIS A 44 -2.59 -8.56 -14.86
CA HIS A 44 -2.20 -7.69 -15.98
C HIS A 44 -3.40 -7.26 -16.86
N ASN A 45 -4.46 -8.05 -16.86
CA ASN A 45 -5.69 -7.75 -17.61
C ASN A 45 -6.87 -7.54 -16.66
N CYS A 46 -6.82 -6.45 -15.87
CA CYS A 46 -7.80 -6.16 -14.84
C CYS A 46 -8.24 -4.69 -14.91
N SER A 47 -9.40 -4.44 -15.49
CA SER A 47 -9.94 -3.08 -15.63
C SER A 47 -10.30 -2.44 -14.28
N TRP A 48 -10.81 -3.21 -13.32
CA TRP A 48 -11.13 -2.72 -11.97
C TRP A 48 -9.88 -2.40 -11.16
N CYS A 49 -8.79 -3.14 -11.36
CA CYS A 49 -7.49 -2.81 -10.78
C CYS A 49 -6.99 -1.46 -11.29
N LYS A 50 -7.04 -1.27 -12.61
CA LYS A 50 -6.67 -0.01 -13.25
C LYS A 50 -7.52 1.15 -12.74
N LYS A 51 -8.84 0.96 -12.66
CA LYS A 51 -9.75 1.98 -12.14
C LYS A 51 -9.39 2.38 -10.70
N MET A 52 -9.07 1.42 -9.84
CA MET A 52 -8.70 1.71 -8.45
C MET A 52 -7.38 2.47 -8.35
N LEU A 53 -6.40 2.13 -9.19
CA LEU A 53 -5.13 2.84 -9.27
C LEU A 53 -5.30 4.30 -9.74
N GLU A 54 -6.24 4.53 -10.66
CA GLU A 54 -6.49 5.85 -11.26
C GLU A 54 -7.46 6.72 -10.44
N THR A 55 -8.18 6.15 -9.48
CA THR A 55 -9.18 6.86 -8.67
C THR A 55 -8.86 6.82 -7.18
N THR A 56 -9.15 5.75 -6.51
CA THR A 56 -8.98 5.61 -5.04
C THR A 56 -7.55 5.88 -4.60
N PHE A 57 -6.57 5.32 -5.29
CA PHE A 57 -5.16 5.51 -4.96
C PHE A 57 -4.56 6.82 -5.47
N GLU A 58 -5.33 7.62 -6.21
CA GLU A 58 -4.99 9.00 -6.56
C GLU A 58 -5.70 10.03 -5.68
N ASP A 59 -6.58 9.59 -4.79
CA ASP A 59 -7.25 10.48 -3.83
C ASP A 59 -6.23 10.99 -2.81
N PRO A 60 -6.02 12.34 -2.71
CA PRO A 60 -5.03 12.90 -1.81
C PRO A 60 -5.21 12.49 -0.34
N SER A 61 -6.45 12.30 0.10
CA SER A 61 -6.75 11.87 1.47
C SER A 61 -6.33 10.43 1.74
N ILE A 62 -6.46 9.57 0.75
CA ILE A 62 -5.97 8.18 0.81
C ILE A 62 -4.43 8.16 0.77
N ILE A 63 -3.83 8.88 -0.15
CA ILE A 63 -2.37 8.98 -0.28
C ILE A 63 -1.74 9.45 1.03
N HIS A 64 -2.35 10.43 1.69
CA HIS A 64 -1.88 10.94 2.98
C HIS A 64 -1.87 9.83 4.05
N ARG A 65 -2.95 9.07 4.17
CA ARG A 65 -3.05 7.97 5.13
C ARG A 65 -2.11 6.81 4.82
N MET A 66 -1.84 6.57 3.54
CA MET A 66 -0.93 5.50 3.08
C MET A 66 0.55 5.76 3.42
N ARG A 67 0.93 6.96 3.87
CA ARG A 67 2.31 7.26 4.31
C ARG A 67 2.77 6.39 5.49
N ASN A 68 1.84 5.90 6.28
CA ASN A 68 2.12 5.03 7.43
C ASN A 68 1.86 3.54 7.14
N ILE A 69 1.78 3.18 5.87
CA ILE A 69 1.56 1.82 5.39
C ILE A 69 2.53 1.57 4.24
N VAL A 70 3.22 0.45 4.27
CA VAL A 70 4.11 0.03 3.20
C VAL A 70 3.26 -0.61 2.10
N ALA A 71 3.28 -0.06 0.90
CA ALA A 71 2.45 -0.53 -0.20
C ALA A 71 3.25 -1.32 -1.23
N VAL A 72 2.68 -2.41 -1.73
CA VAL A 72 3.26 -3.21 -2.80
C VAL A 72 2.17 -3.76 -3.72
N ARG A 73 2.45 -3.74 -5.02
CA ARG A 73 1.61 -4.38 -6.04
C ARG A 73 2.17 -5.76 -6.35
N VAL A 74 1.32 -6.77 -6.37
CA VAL A 74 1.67 -8.12 -6.80
C VAL A 74 0.71 -8.58 -7.89
N PHE A 75 1.23 -9.23 -8.92
CA PHE A 75 0.45 -9.72 -10.05
C PHE A 75 0.27 -11.22 -9.95
N LYS A 76 -0.97 -11.70 -10.05
CA LYS A 76 -1.28 -13.13 -9.94
C LYS A 76 -0.51 -14.01 -10.92
N GLU A 77 -0.10 -13.44 -12.08
CA GLU A 77 0.69 -14.12 -13.11
C GLU A 77 2.16 -14.29 -12.71
N GLU A 78 2.64 -13.48 -11.78
CA GLU A 78 3.99 -13.53 -11.23
C GLU A 78 4.00 -14.31 -9.93
N LYS A 79 5.06 -15.09 -9.69
CA LYS A 79 5.13 -15.97 -8.50
C LYS A 79 6.23 -15.52 -7.53
N ASN A 80 6.45 -14.22 -7.43
CA ASN A 80 7.48 -13.59 -6.60
C ASN A 80 6.96 -13.13 -5.22
N PHE A 81 5.94 -13.80 -4.71
CA PHE A 81 5.33 -13.55 -3.41
C PHE A 81 4.86 -14.88 -2.80
N PRO A 82 4.57 -14.92 -1.48
CA PRO A 82 4.11 -16.15 -0.83
C PRO A 82 2.83 -16.73 -1.45
N SER A 83 2.76 -18.03 -1.60
CA SER A 83 1.66 -18.72 -2.27
C SER A 83 0.29 -18.56 -1.59
N TRP A 84 0.25 -18.20 -0.32
CA TRP A 84 -1.00 -17.93 0.40
C TRP A 84 -1.61 -16.57 0.04
N ILE A 85 -0.82 -15.62 -0.54
CA ILE A 85 -1.34 -14.37 -1.09
C ILE A 85 -1.97 -14.69 -2.43
N ARG A 86 -3.24 -15.03 -2.42
CA ARG A 86 -4.00 -15.30 -3.65
C ARG A 86 -5.49 -15.12 -3.42
N SER A 87 -6.19 -14.81 -4.51
CA SER A 87 -7.63 -14.66 -4.52
C SER A 87 -8.20 -15.06 -5.88
N ARG A 88 -9.48 -15.41 -5.90
CA ARG A 88 -10.23 -15.61 -7.15
C ARG A 88 -10.55 -14.28 -7.84
N TYR A 89 -10.53 -13.19 -7.09
CA TYR A 89 -10.94 -11.87 -7.56
C TYR A 89 -9.74 -10.93 -7.64
N THR A 90 -9.72 -10.08 -8.63
CA THR A 90 -8.80 -8.95 -8.74
C THR A 90 -9.59 -7.65 -8.98
N PRO A 91 -9.25 -6.56 -8.28
CA PRO A 91 -8.24 -6.51 -7.24
C PRO A 91 -8.66 -7.21 -5.95
N THR A 92 -7.70 -7.68 -5.18
CA THR A 92 -7.88 -8.04 -3.77
C THR A 92 -6.82 -7.32 -2.95
N ILE A 93 -7.21 -6.78 -1.80
CA ILE A 93 -6.30 -6.02 -0.95
C ILE A 93 -6.08 -6.77 0.34
N PHE A 94 -4.80 -6.99 0.68
CA PHE A 94 -4.39 -7.59 1.93
C PHE A 94 -3.73 -6.54 2.80
N PHE A 95 -4.10 -6.49 4.08
CA PHE A 95 -3.38 -5.71 5.09
C PHE A 95 -2.72 -6.67 6.06
N LEU A 96 -1.39 -6.62 6.11
CA LEU A 96 -0.55 -7.58 6.81
C LEU A 96 0.34 -6.89 7.84
N THR A 97 0.66 -7.64 8.91
CA THR A 97 1.80 -7.29 9.76
C THR A 97 3.11 -7.47 8.98
N PRO A 98 4.24 -6.92 9.44
CA PRO A 98 5.54 -7.17 8.81
C PRO A 98 5.89 -8.67 8.68
N ASP A 99 5.39 -9.50 9.60
CA ASP A 99 5.58 -10.97 9.57
C ASP A 99 4.63 -11.70 8.62
N GLY A 100 3.68 -10.99 8.00
CA GLY A 100 2.75 -11.57 7.04
C GLY A 100 1.44 -12.07 7.61
N LYS A 101 1.07 -11.71 8.82
CA LYS A 101 -0.24 -12.05 9.40
C LYS A 101 -1.30 -11.06 8.95
N GLU A 102 -2.48 -11.53 8.62
CA GLU A 102 -3.61 -10.68 8.25
C GLU A 102 -4.08 -9.82 9.44
N ILE A 103 -4.09 -8.50 9.26
CA ILE A 103 -4.63 -7.54 10.24
C ILE A 103 -6.16 -7.50 10.16
N ILE A 104 -6.68 -7.49 8.94
CA ILE A 104 -8.10 -7.63 8.61
C ILE A 104 -8.26 -8.69 7.52
N ARG A 105 -9.48 -9.17 7.32
CA ARG A 105 -9.78 -10.08 6.20
C ARG A 105 -9.47 -9.41 4.86
N PRO A 106 -9.01 -10.18 3.86
CA PRO A 106 -8.80 -9.64 2.53
C PRO A 106 -10.04 -8.94 1.99
N ILE A 107 -9.84 -7.80 1.34
CA ILE A 107 -10.89 -6.99 0.74
C ILE A 107 -11.01 -7.34 -0.72
N LEU A 108 -12.17 -7.83 -1.13
CA LEU A 108 -12.41 -8.31 -2.48
C LEU A 108 -12.99 -7.22 -3.38
N GLY A 109 -12.38 -7.01 -4.53
CA GLY A 109 -12.88 -6.13 -5.57
C GLY A 109 -12.53 -4.66 -5.38
N TYR A 110 -13.01 -3.86 -6.31
CA TYR A 110 -12.85 -2.41 -6.31
C TYR A 110 -13.49 -1.77 -5.08
N GLN A 111 -12.77 -0.83 -4.47
CA GLN A 111 -13.26 0.00 -3.37
C GLN A 111 -13.08 1.48 -3.73
N ASN A 112 -14.13 2.28 -3.58
CA ASN A 112 -14.01 3.73 -3.69
C ASN A 112 -13.33 4.32 -2.44
N SER A 113 -13.03 5.61 -2.47
CA SER A 113 -12.31 6.29 -1.37
C SER A 113 -13.05 6.20 -0.03
N GLU A 114 -14.37 6.34 -0.03
CA GLU A 114 -15.20 6.28 1.19
C GLU A 114 -15.08 4.93 1.88
N TYR A 115 -15.31 3.84 1.15
CA TYR A 115 -15.15 2.49 1.70
C TYR A 115 -13.70 2.18 2.06
N PHE A 116 -12.75 2.66 1.26
CA PHE A 116 -11.34 2.45 1.55
C PHE A 116 -10.91 3.12 2.86
N HIS A 117 -11.40 4.33 3.15
CA HIS A 117 -11.20 4.97 4.45
C HIS A 117 -11.71 4.12 5.61
N SER A 118 -12.87 3.49 5.47
CA SER A 118 -13.43 2.60 6.51
C SER A 118 -12.52 1.41 6.78
N TYR A 119 -11.94 0.81 5.74
CA TYR A 119 -10.97 -0.28 5.91
C TYR A 119 -9.67 0.19 6.58
N LEU A 120 -9.19 1.39 6.22
CA LEU A 120 -8.02 1.98 6.89
C LEU A 120 -8.29 2.24 8.37
N ASP A 121 -9.51 2.62 8.75
CA ASP A 121 -9.90 2.75 10.15
C ASP A 121 -9.85 1.40 10.87
N ASP A 122 -10.33 0.33 10.23
CA ASP A 122 -10.24 -1.02 10.77
C ASP A 122 -8.79 -1.47 10.95
N VAL A 123 -7.94 -1.22 9.98
CA VAL A 123 -6.50 -1.52 10.07
C VAL A 123 -5.88 -0.76 11.24
N GLN A 124 -6.15 0.52 11.38
CA GLN A 124 -5.61 1.34 12.45
C GLN A 124 -6.01 0.85 13.84
N ARG A 125 -7.29 0.47 14.02
CA ARG A 125 -7.78 -0.09 15.29
C ARG A 125 -7.14 -1.43 15.62
N ARG A 126 -6.98 -2.31 14.64
CA ARG A 126 -6.43 -3.66 14.83
C ARG A 126 -4.91 -3.69 14.89
N LYS A 127 -4.24 -2.72 14.25
CA LYS A 127 -2.80 -2.57 14.31
C LYS A 127 -2.28 -2.58 15.75
N LYS A 128 -2.93 -1.85 16.64
CA LYS A 128 -2.58 -1.79 18.07
C LYS A 128 -2.55 -3.18 18.72
N ARG A 129 -3.47 -4.04 18.34
CA ARG A 129 -3.56 -5.41 18.88
C ARG A 129 -2.44 -6.32 18.36
N PHE A 130 -2.10 -6.20 17.07
CA PHE A 130 -1.17 -7.12 16.41
C PHE A 130 0.30 -6.68 16.48
N MET A 131 0.55 -5.39 16.49
CA MET A 131 1.90 -4.83 16.40
C MET A 131 2.37 -4.15 17.69
N GLY A 132 1.46 -3.95 18.62
CA GLY A 132 1.72 -3.14 19.79
C GLY A 132 1.90 -1.65 19.43
N GLU A 133 1.91 -0.79 20.39
CA GLU A 133 2.34 0.62 20.23
C GLU A 133 3.69 0.85 20.84
#